data_9603a2eb6c8720617f95351979d3b6bd
#
_entry.id   9603a2eb6c8720617f95351979d3b6bd
#
_cell.length_a   1.000
_cell.length_b   1.000
_cell.length_c   1.000
_cell.angle_alpha   90.00
_cell.angle_beta   90.00
_cell.angle_gamma   90.00
#
_symmetry.space_group_name_H-M   'P 1'
#
loop_
_entity.id
_entity.type
_entity.pdbx_description
1 polymer ?
#
loop_
_entity_poly.entity_id
_entity_poly.type
_entity_poly.pdbx_seq_one_letter_code
_entity_poly.pdbx_strand_id
1 'polypeptide(L)'
;MTALVPTRSSRENMRMLALRIKLSQEDEIKMIEDWLKVRGDEVPGVHDHHRPDGTLMPGMLTAKEMNVLREATGVVFDRLFLESMIKHHEGALIMVDELLSTAGAGQETVIAAFASDVVADQRAEMDRMSAMLIAMLKEQQP
;
A
#
# COMPACT_ATOMS: atom_id res chain seq x y z
N MET A 1 8.63 -0.99 0.97
CA MET A 1 8.64 -2.13 0.02
C MET A 1 9.11 -1.71 -1.37
N THR A 2 8.53 -0.72 -2.03
CA THR A 2 8.86 -0.28 -3.40
C THR A 2 10.35 0.00 -3.62
N ALA A 3 11.06 0.55 -2.63
CA ALA A 3 12.51 0.83 -2.71
C ALA A 3 13.40 -0.41 -2.89
N LEU A 4 12.89 -1.61 -2.62
CA LEU A 4 13.65 -2.85 -2.82
C LEU A 4 13.67 -3.31 -4.28
N VAL A 5 12.64 -2.97 -5.06
CA VAL A 5 12.43 -3.48 -6.42
C VAL A 5 13.61 -3.25 -7.35
N PRO A 6 14.25 -2.05 -7.41
CA PRO A 6 15.35 -1.82 -8.35
C PRO A 6 16.57 -2.74 -8.16
N THR A 7 16.78 -3.24 -6.94
CA THR A 7 17.93 -4.08 -6.61
C THR A 7 17.60 -5.57 -6.52
N ARG A 8 16.31 -5.93 -6.50
CA ARG A 8 15.83 -7.29 -6.27
C ARG A 8 15.13 -7.91 -7.47
N SER A 9 14.56 -7.07 -8.37
CA SER A 9 13.90 -7.51 -9.59
C SER A 9 14.66 -7.05 -10.84
N SER A 10 14.78 -7.93 -11.82
CA SER A 10 15.27 -7.61 -13.17
C SER A 10 14.15 -7.25 -14.15
N ARG A 11 12.89 -7.45 -13.77
CA ARG A 11 11.73 -7.24 -14.65
C ARG A 11 11.35 -5.76 -14.73
N GLU A 12 11.29 -5.24 -15.95
CA GLU A 12 10.94 -3.83 -16.20
C GLU A 12 9.51 -3.49 -15.72
N ASN A 13 8.55 -4.38 -15.95
CA ASN A 13 7.18 -4.19 -15.50
C ASN A 13 7.06 -4.09 -13.97
N MET A 14 7.91 -4.78 -13.20
CA MET A 14 7.99 -4.66 -11.75
C MET A 14 8.53 -3.29 -11.31
N ARG A 15 9.55 -2.78 -12.02
CA ARG A 15 10.12 -1.45 -11.75
C ARG A 15 9.10 -0.34 -12.04
N MET A 16 8.39 -0.45 -13.17
CA MET A 16 7.34 0.50 -13.53
C MET A 16 6.18 0.49 -12.55
N LEU A 17 5.75 -0.70 -12.10
CA LEU A 17 4.73 -0.84 -11.07
C LEU A 17 5.18 -0.18 -9.76
N ALA A 18 6.39 -0.50 -9.27
CA ALA A 18 6.91 0.04 -8.02
C ALA A 18 7.04 1.57 -8.06
N LEU A 19 7.46 2.14 -9.19
CA LEU A 19 7.53 3.59 -9.38
C LEU A 19 6.13 4.21 -9.32
N ARG A 20 5.15 3.63 -10.01
CA ARG A 20 3.77 4.11 -10.01
C ARG A 20 3.17 4.11 -8.60
N ILE A 21 3.28 2.99 -7.89
CA ILE A 21 2.80 2.87 -6.51
C ILE A 21 3.48 3.91 -5.60
N LYS A 22 4.80 4.08 -5.75
CA LYS A 22 5.54 5.07 -4.97
C LYS A 22 5.00 6.48 -5.17
N LEU A 23 4.80 6.90 -6.43
CA LEU A 23 4.31 8.24 -6.74
C LEU A 23 2.87 8.45 -6.25
N SER A 24 1.97 7.48 -6.46
CA SER A 24 0.60 7.52 -5.95
C SER A 24 0.57 7.69 -4.44
N GLN A 25 1.33 6.88 -3.70
CA GLN A 25 1.39 6.95 -2.24
C GLN A 25 2.01 8.25 -1.73
N GLU A 26 3.02 8.79 -2.39
CA GLU A 26 3.62 10.09 -2.03
C GLU A 26 2.59 11.24 -2.18
N ASP A 27 1.79 11.22 -3.24
CA ASP A 27 0.74 12.21 -3.48
C ASP A 27 -0.40 12.08 -2.45
N GLU A 28 -0.83 10.86 -2.14
CA GLU A 28 -1.86 10.59 -1.11
C GLU A 28 -1.40 11.04 0.28
N ILE A 29 -0.17 10.70 0.67
CA ILE A 29 0.41 11.11 1.97
C ILE A 29 0.49 12.64 2.05
N LYS A 30 1.00 13.28 0.99
CA LYS A 30 1.10 14.74 0.96
C LYS A 30 -0.25 15.42 1.11
N MET A 31 -1.28 14.91 0.45
CA MET A 31 -2.63 15.47 0.54
C MET A 31 -3.17 15.42 1.98
N ILE A 32 -3.00 14.29 2.67
CA ILE A 32 -3.42 14.11 4.06
C ILE A 32 -2.61 14.98 5.01
N GLU A 33 -1.29 15.06 4.83
CA GLU A 33 -0.44 15.93 5.64
C GLU A 33 -0.85 17.40 5.50
N ASP A 34 -1.08 17.86 4.28
CA ASP A 34 -1.47 19.24 4.02
C ASP A 34 -2.85 19.54 4.63
N TRP A 35 -3.78 18.59 4.57
CA TRP A 35 -5.10 18.72 5.21
C TRP A 35 -5.00 18.80 6.74
N LEU A 36 -4.20 17.93 7.38
CA LEU A 36 -3.97 17.96 8.82
C LEU A 36 -3.32 19.29 9.27
N LYS A 37 -2.31 19.75 8.54
CA LYS A 37 -1.63 21.04 8.83
C LYS A 37 -2.60 22.24 8.78
N VAL A 38 -3.49 22.27 7.78
CA VAL A 38 -4.50 23.35 7.66
C VAL A 38 -5.44 23.37 8.87
N ARG A 39 -5.75 22.22 9.44
CA ARG A 39 -6.60 22.09 10.64
C ARG A 39 -5.83 22.37 11.94
N GLY A 40 -4.53 22.38 11.92
CA GLY A 40 -3.68 22.46 13.11
C GLY A 40 -3.57 21.14 13.86
N ASP A 41 -3.89 20.02 13.20
CA ASP A 41 -3.78 18.68 13.75
C ASP A 41 -2.34 18.17 13.61
N GLU A 42 -1.93 17.25 14.50
CA GLU A 42 -0.61 16.64 14.47
C GLU A 42 -0.49 15.67 13.27
N VAL A 43 0.62 15.78 12.54
CA VAL A 43 0.94 14.84 11.46
C VAL A 43 1.62 13.61 12.08
N PRO A 44 1.05 12.38 11.90
CA PRO A 44 1.65 11.16 12.42
C PRO A 44 3.08 10.93 11.92
N GLY A 45 3.93 10.38 12.77
CA GLY A 45 5.30 10.04 12.40
C GLY A 45 5.37 8.89 11.40
N VAL A 46 6.41 8.87 10.56
CA VAL A 46 6.63 7.83 9.52
C VAL A 46 6.79 6.40 10.07
N HIS A 47 6.88 6.22 11.38
CA HIS A 47 7.03 4.92 12.05
C HIS A 47 5.79 4.49 12.83
N ASP A 48 4.68 5.22 12.74
CA ASP A 48 3.44 4.88 13.44
C ASP A 48 2.67 3.81 12.66
N HIS A 49 3.16 2.56 12.76
CA HIS A 49 2.58 1.40 12.07
C HIS A 49 1.69 0.54 12.97
N HIS A 50 1.44 0.99 14.20
CA HIS A 50 0.66 0.27 15.19
C HIS A 50 -0.59 1.07 15.55
N ARG A 51 -1.66 0.33 15.87
CA ARG A 51 -2.85 0.88 16.50
C ARG A 51 -2.54 1.27 17.97
N PRO A 52 -3.36 2.11 18.61
CA PRO A 52 -3.17 2.48 20.01
C PRO A 52 -3.10 1.28 20.98
N ASP A 53 -3.67 0.14 20.62
CA ASP A 53 -3.61 -1.11 21.39
C ASP A 53 -2.32 -1.92 21.15
N GLY A 54 -1.39 -1.41 20.35
CA GLY A 54 -0.11 -2.06 20.03
C GLY A 54 -0.17 -3.10 18.91
N THR A 55 -1.35 -3.35 18.31
CA THR A 55 -1.46 -4.25 17.16
C THR A 55 -0.98 -3.55 15.87
N LEU A 56 -0.49 -4.33 14.89
CA LEU A 56 -0.16 -3.79 13.58
C LEU A 56 -1.43 -3.26 12.88
N MET A 57 -1.28 -2.16 12.15
CA MET A 57 -2.34 -1.69 11.28
C MET A 57 -2.68 -2.74 10.21
N PRO A 58 -3.93 -2.80 9.72
CA PRO A 58 -4.32 -3.73 8.66
C PRO A 58 -3.37 -3.66 7.47
N GLY A 59 -3.01 -4.81 6.92
CA GLY A 59 -2.14 -4.91 5.74
C GLY A 59 -0.66 -4.69 5.97
N MET A 60 -0.23 -4.29 7.17
CA MET A 60 1.19 -4.13 7.47
C MET A 60 1.90 -5.49 7.55
N LEU A 61 3.12 -5.53 7.04
CA LEU A 61 3.98 -6.70 7.16
C LEU A 61 4.62 -6.73 8.54
N THR A 62 4.68 -7.92 9.12
CA THR A 62 5.52 -8.17 10.30
C THR A 62 7.00 -8.00 9.97
N ALA A 63 7.83 -7.80 11.00
CA ALA A 63 9.28 -7.74 10.84
C ALA A 63 9.85 -8.99 10.14
N LYS A 64 9.27 -10.17 10.43
CA LYS A 64 9.66 -11.43 9.79
C LYS A 64 9.33 -11.43 8.29
N GLU A 65 8.11 -11.06 7.90
CA GLU A 65 7.69 -10.96 6.50
C GLU A 65 8.56 -9.94 5.73
N MET A 66 8.85 -8.78 6.33
CA MET A 66 9.74 -7.79 5.74
C MET A 66 11.17 -8.30 5.55
N ASN A 67 11.70 -9.10 6.48
CA ASN A 67 13.03 -9.69 6.33
C ASN A 67 13.06 -10.72 5.20
N VAL A 68 12.05 -11.60 5.11
CA VAL A 68 11.91 -12.56 4.00
C VAL A 68 11.88 -11.82 2.66
N LEU A 69 11.12 -10.74 2.56
CA LEU A 69 11.06 -9.92 1.34
C LEU A 69 12.42 -9.26 1.00
N ARG A 70 13.15 -8.78 2.00
CA ARG A 70 14.47 -8.14 1.79
C ARG A 70 15.53 -9.13 1.29
N GLU A 71 15.47 -10.37 1.72
CA GLU A 71 16.43 -11.41 1.35
C GLU A 71 16.14 -12.05 -0.01
N ALA A 72 14.88 -12.03 -0.42
CA ALA A 72 14.45 -12.60 -1.71
C ALA A 72 15.01 -11.80 -2.90
N THR A 73 15.19 -12.48 -4.03
CA THR A 73 15.61 -11.89 -5.31
C THR A 73 14.90 -12.56 -6.49
N GLY A 74 14.91 -11.91 -7.66
CA GLY A 74 14.36 -12.46 -8.91
C GLY A 74 12.89 -12.80 -8.78
N VAL A 75 12.46 -13.91 -9.36
CA VAL A 75 11.05 -14.33 -9.42
C VAL A 75 10.44 -14.56 -8.03
N VAL A 76 11.25 -15.04 -7.08
CA VAL A 76 10.77 -15.23 -5.69
C VAL A 76 10.46 -13.88 -5.05
N PHE A 77 11.34 -12.91 -5.22
CA PHE A 77 11.09 -11.53 -4.75
C PHE A 77 9.85 -10.94 -5.43
N ASP A 78 9.74 -11.06 -6.75
CA ASP A 78 8.64 -10.48 -7.52
C ASP A 78 7.29 -11.00 -7.02
N ARG A 79 7.17 -12.30 -6.79
CA ARG A 79 5.97 -12.92 -6.22
C ARG A 79 5.66 -12.40 -4.82
N LEU A 80 6.65 -12.45 -3.92
CA LEU A 80 6.47 -12.00 -2.54
C LEU A 80 6.13 -10.50 -2.47
N PHE A 81 6.72 -9.69 -3.35
CA PHE A 81 6.41 -8.26 -3.44
C PHE A 81 4.96 -8.03 -3.84
N LEU A 82 4.47 -8.71 -4.89
CA LEU A 82 3.08 -8.58 -5.35
C LEU A 82 2.09 -9.03 -4.27
N GLU A 83 2.30 -10.21 -3.67
CA GLU A 83 1.46 -10.73 -2.58
C GLU A 83 1.43 -9.77 -1.38
N SER A 84 2.60 -9.26 -0.98
CA SER A 84 2.72 -8.33 0.14
C SER A 84 2.07 -6.98 -0.13
N MET A 85 2.18 -6.48 -1.36
CA MET A 85 1.62 -5.20 -1.74
C MET A 85 0.10 -5.28 -1.91
N ILE A 86 -0.44 -6.39 -2.42
CA ILE A 86 -1.89 -6.64 -2.44
C ILE A 86 -2.43 -6.64 -0.99
N LYS A 87 -1.80 -7.40 -0.08
CA LYS A 87 -2.16 -7.40 1.35
C LYS A 87 -2.13 -5.98 1.96
N HIS A 88 -1.13 -5.18 1.60
CA HIS A 88 -0.99 -3.80 2.07
C HIS A 88 -2.14 -2.92 1.58
N HIS A 89 -2.52 -3.04 0.31
CA HIS A 89 -3.63 -2.30 -0.28
C HIS A 89 -5.00 -2.73 0.29
N GLU A 90 -5.21 -4.05 0.51
CA GLU A 90 -6.39 -4.54 1.22
C GLU A 90 -6.52 -3.92 2.61
N GLY A 91 -5.40 -3.79 3.32
CA GLY A 91 -5.34 -3.11 4.61
C GLY A 91 -5.76 -1.64 4.55
N ALA A 92 -5.36 -0.93 3.51
CA ALA A 92 -5.78 0.46 3.29
C ALA A 92 -7.30 0.55 3.08
N LEU A 93 -7.90 -0.36 2.30
CA LEU A 93 -9.36 -0.41 2.10
C LEU A 93 -10.12 -0.67 3.40
N ILE A 94 -9.60 -1.55 4.27
CA ILE A 94 -10.17 -1.80 5.61
C ILE A 94 -10.12 -0.52 6.44
N MET A 95 -9.00 0.20 6.44
CA MET A 95 -8.88 1.45 7.21
C MET A 95 -9.80 2.55 6.69
N VAL A 96 -10.01 2.65 5.38
CA VAL A 96 -11.00 3.58 4.81
C VAL A 96 -12.41 3.23 5.23
N ASP A 97 -12.77 1.94 5.21
CA ASP A 97 -14.10 1.48 5.66
C ASP A 97 -14.31 1.78 7.16
N GLU A 98 -13.32 1.53 8.00
CA GLU A 98 -13.35 1.89 9.43
C GLU A 98 -13.52 3.41 9.61
N LEU A 99 -12.79 4.23 8.85
CA LEU A 99 -12.91 5.69 8.88
C LEU A 99 -14.32 6.16 8.52
N LEU A 100 -14.86 5.69 7.40
CA LEU A 100 -16.19 6.10 6.93
C LEU A 100 -17.32 5.58 7.84
N SER A 101 -17.11 4.48 8.55
CA SER A 101 -18.02 3.93 9.54
C SER A 101 -17.97 4.64 10.89
N THR A 102 -16.95 5.47 11.13
CA THR A 102 -16.81 6.23 12.37
C THR A 102 -17.72 7.46 12.34
N ALA A 103 -18.52 7.64 13.38
CA ALA A 103 -19.49 8.74 13.47
C ALA A 103 -18.80 10.11 13.33
N GLY A 104 -19.22 10.90 12.35
CA GLY A 104 -18.69 12.24 12.07
C GLY A 104 -17.49 12.29 11.14
N ALA A 105 -16.71 11.20 10.99
CA ALA A 105 -15.49 11.21 10.18
C ALA A 105 -15.76 11.33 8.67
N GLY A 106 -16.80 10.66 8.16
CA GLY A 106 -17.18 10.71 6.74
C GLY A 106 -18.03 11.92 6.33
N GLN A 107 -18.32 12.86 7.24
CA GLN A 107 -19.17 14.02 6.95
C GLN A 107 -18.40 15.19 6.33
N GLU A 108 -17.09 15.25 6.44
CA GLU A 108 -16.29 16.25 5.77
C GLU A 108 -16.11 15.89 4.29
N THR A 109 -16.60 16.77 3.41
CA THR A 109 -16.59 16.55 1.95
C THR A 109 -15.18 16.27 1.42
N VAL A 110 -14.15 16.92 1.94
CA VAL A 110 -12.76 16.74 1.51
C VAL A 110 -12.26 15.33 1.84
N ILE A 111 -12.51 14.87 3.06
CA ILE A 111 -12.12 13.51 3.50
C ILE A 111 -12.92 12.43 2.78
N ALA A 112 -14.21 12.63 2.57
CA ALA A 112 -15.04 11.69 1.82
C ALA A 112 -14.58 11.55 0.36
N ALA A 113 -14.25 12.67 -0.30
CA ALA A 113 -13.72 12.67 -1.66
C ALA A 113 -12.35 11.98 -1.71
N PHE A 114 -11.43 12.34 -0.81
CA PHE A 114 -10.11 11.71 -0.70
C PHE A 114 -10.21 10.20 -0.48
N ALA A 115 -11.05 9.76 0.46
CA ALA A 115 -11.28 8.34 0.74
C ALA A 115 -11.80 7.60 -0.50
N SER A 116 -12.70 8.22 -1.28
CA SER A 116 -13.20 7.66 -2.52
C SER A 116 -12.11 7.50 -3.59
N ASP A 117 -11.24 8.50 -3.74
CA ASP A 117 -10.13 8.46 -4.68
C ASP A 117 -9.11 7.38 -4.28
N VAL A 118 -8.73 7.31 -3.00
CA VAL A 118 -7.86 6.24 -2.47
C VAL A 118 -8.44 4.86 -2.74
N VAL A 119 -9.74 4.65 -2.50
CA VAL A 119 -10.39 3.35 -2.78
C VAL A 119 -10.30 2.99 -4.26
N ALA A 120 -10.53 3.94 -5.16
CA ALA A 120 -10.46 3.70 -6.60
C ALA A 120 -9.03 3.35 -7.04
N ASP A 121 -8.04 4.10 -6.58
CA ASP A 121 -6.63 3.89 -6.92
C ASP A 121 -6.10 2.57 -6.35
N GLN A 122 -6.36 2.27 -5.08
CA GLN A 122 -5.95 1.03 -4.44
C GLN A 122 -6.53 -0.20 -5.15
N ARG A 123 -7.81 -0.16 -5.57
CA ARG A 123 -8.45 -1.25 -6.32
C ARG A 123 -7.82 -1.43 -7.70
N ALA A 124 -7.59 -0.35 -8.43
CA ALA A 124 -6.95 -0.43 -9.75
C ALA A 124 -5.51 -0.98 -9.67
N GLU A 125 -4.77 -0.62 -8.63
CA GLU A 125 -3.43 -1.16 -8.38
C GLU A 125 -3.48 -2.65 -8.00
N MET A 126 -4.42 -3.07 -7.15
CA MET A 126 -4.62 -4.48 -6.80
C MET A 126 -4.98 -5.34 -8.00
N ASP A 127 -5.86 -4.87 -8.88
CA ASP A 127 -6.23 -5.57 -10.12
C ASP A 127 -4.99 -5.78 -11.02
N ARG A 128 -4.16 -4.75 -11.16
CA ARG A 128 -2.91 -4.82 -11.91
C ARG A 128 -1.93 -5.80 -11.30
N MET A 129 -1.70 -5.73 -9.97
CA MET A 129 -0.81 -6.64 -9.26
C MET A 129 -1.28 -8.09 -9.34
N SER A 130 -2.59 -8.33 -9.21
CA SER A 130 -3.19 -9.65 -9.33
C SER A 130 -3.02 -10.23 -10.73
N ALA A 131 -3.22 -9.42 -11.78
CA ALA A 131 -2.98 -9.83 -13.16
C ALA A 131 -1.51 -10.20 -13.40
N MET A 132 -0.57 -9.42 -12.86
CA MET A 132 0.86 -9.71 -12.96
C MET A 132 1.23 -11.00 -12.21
N LEU A 133 0.69 -11.20 -11.03
CA LEU A 133 0.92 -12.41 -10.23
C LEU A 133 0.40 -13.67 -10.97
N ILE A 134 -0.80 -13.61 -11.52
CA ILE A 134 -1.39 -14.70 -12.32
C ILE A 134 -0.51 -15.01 -13.54
N ALA A 135 -0.03 -13.99 -14.26
CA ALA A 135 0.85 -14.16 -15.41
C ALA A 135 2.15 -14.87 -15.02
N MET A 136 2.77 -14.43 -13.93
CA MET A 136 4.00 -15.06 -13.40
C MET A 136 3.80 -16.52 -13.02
N LEU A 137 2.69 -16.85 -12.38
CA LEU A 137 2.39 -18.25 -12.00
C LEU A 137 2.18 -19.15 -13.22
N LYS A 138 1.60 -18.61 -14.30
CA LYS A 138 1.46 -19.35 -15.57
C LYS A 138 2.80 -19.59 -16.27
N GLU A 139 3.72 -18.64 -16.21
CA GLU A 139 5.08 -18.78 -16.76
C GLU A 139 5.91 -19.89 -16.06
N GLN A 140 5.55 -20.26 -14.83
CA GLN A 140 6.22 -21.29 -14.03
C GLN A 140 5.61 -22.68 -14.16
N GLN A 141 4.48 -22.83 -14.86
CA GLN A 141 3.88 -24.13 -15.13
C GLN A 141 4.58 -24.77 -16.35
N PRO A 142 4.98 -26.05 -16.26
CA PRO A 142 5.65 -26.77 -17.35
C PRO A 142 4.76 -26.97 -18.57
#